data_5a7fb03939a81c4ae28910ce4e98fc89
#
_entry.id   5a7fb03939a81c4ae28910ce4e98fc89
#
_cell.length_a   1.000
_cell.length_b   1.000
_cell.length_c   1.000
_cell.angle_alpha   90.00
_cell.angle_beta   90.00
_cell.angle_gamma   90.00
#
_symmetry.space_group_name_H-M   'P 1'
#
loop_
_entity.id
_entity.type
_entity.pdbx_description
1 polymer ?
#
loop_
_entity_poly.entity_id
_entity_poly.type
_entity_poly.pdbx_seq_one_letter_code
_entity_poly.pdbx_strand_id
1 'polypeptide(L)'
;MIYSRDEGGRYSDNLISDFSDSLFQAAFKQYFSELELHIRDWDGLFREMNADGGNLAFVRTSESGNVIGFIQFKPLKFTSGFFEETCGFIREFWVADEYKNQAHGSALLALAEEHFLKNGIYTSILTTDTAAHFYEKHGYISAPGCKAKNQDAVFVKHLVPQPDSAR
;
A
#
# COMPACT_ATOMS: atom_id res chain seq x y z
N MET A 1 11.21 -2.13 -11.45
CA MET A 1 12.42 -1.68 -10.73
C MET A 1 12.56 -2.53 -9.48
N ILE A 2 13.67 -3.19 -9.31
CA ILE A 2 13.92 -4.09 -8.17
C ILE A 2 14.67 -3.29 -7.11
N TYR A 3 14.08 -3.12 -5.94
CA TYR A 3 14.76 -2.55 -4.78
C TYR A 3 15.20 -3.69 -3.88
N SER A 4 16.50 -3.93 -3.76
CA SER A 4 17.03 -4.87 -2.78
C SER A 4 17.53 -4.11 -1.56
N ARG A 5 17.04 -4.44 -0.38
CA ARG A 5 17.66 -4.07 0.89
C ARG A 5 18.19 -5.33 1.56
N ASP A 6 19.49 -5.32 1.80
CA ASP A 6 20.17 -6.32 2.60
C ASP A 6 20.04 -5.96 4.09
N GLU A 7 19.19 -6.69 4.80
CA GLU A 7 19.36 -6.85 6.24
C GLU A 7 18.88 -8.25 6.62
N GLY A 8 19.80 -9.21 6.68
CA GLY A 8 19.58 -10.54 7.28
C GLY A 8 18.72 -11.53 6.48
N GLY A 9 18.21 -11.16 5.34
CA GLY A 9 17.46 -11.99 4.40
C GLY A 9 17.28 -11.22 3.11
N ARG A 10 17.39 -11.90 1.98
CA ARG A 10 17.22 -11.25 0.67
C ARG A 10 15.74 -11.17 0.31
N TYR A 11 15.27 -9.96 0.16
CA TYR A 11 13.91 -9.67 -0.27
C TYR A 11 13.94 -8.91 -1.59
N SER A 12 12.90 -9.09 -2.40
CA SER A 12 12.70 -8.29 -3.61
C SER A 12 11.37 -7.56 -3.49
N ASP A 13 11.39 -6.26 -3.79
CA ASP A 13 10.20 -5.43 -3.82
C ASP A 13 9.93 -5.02 -5.26
N ASN A 14 8.79 -5.44 -5.80
CA ASN A 14 8.41 -5.19 -7.20
C ASN A 14 7.26 -4.20 -7.25
N LEU A 15 7.46 -3.08 -7.96
CA LEU A 15 6.39 -2.12 -8.25
C LEU A 15 5.57 -2.62 -9.43
N ILE A 16 4.28 -2.76 -9.23
CA ILE A 16 3.34 -3.29 -10.21
C ILE A 16 2.28 -2.23 -10.51
N SER A 17 2.05 -1.97 -11.79
CA SER A 17 1.05 -1.03 -12.28
C SER A 17 -0.02 -1.69 -13.15
N ASP A 18 0.21 -2.91 -13.59
CA ASP A 18 -0.73 -3.72 -14.36
C ASP A 18 -1.10 -4.96 -13.58
N PHE A 19 -2.35 -5.06 -13.18
CA PHE A 19 -2.85 -6.14 -12.32
C PHE A 19 -3.23 -7.42 -13.09
N SER A 20 -2.86 -7.50 -14.36
CA SER A 20 -2.71 -8.78 -15.06
C SER A 20 -1.43 -9.51 -14.69
N ASP A 21 -0.53 -8.85 -13.94
CA ASP A 21 0.72 -9.43 -13.46
C ASP A 21 0.46 -10.64 -12.56
N SER A 22 1.14 -11.75 -12.85
CA SER A 22 0.91 -13.01 -12.15
C SER A 22 1.35 -12.97 -10.68
N LEU A 23 2.39 -12.22 -10.36
CA LEU A 23 2.87 -12.10 -8.98
C LEU A 23 1.87 -11.34 -8.11
N PHE A 24 1.34 -10.22 -8.62
CA PHE A 24 0.30 -9.46 -7.92
C PHE A 24 -0.95 -10.31 -7.70
N GLN A 25 -1.40 -11.02 -8.74
CA GLN A 25 -2.58 -11.87 -8.64
C GLN A 25 -2.40 -13.00 -7.63
N ALA A 26 -1.23 -13.62 -7.60
CA ALA A 26 -0.92 -14.66 -6.61
C ALA A 26 -0.94 -14.10 -5.19
N ALA A 27 -0.34 -12.93 -4.98
CA ALA A 27 -0.33 -12.26 -3.67
C ALA A 27 -1.75 -11.88 -3.21
N PHE A 28 -2.55 -11.33 -4.08
CA PHE A 28 -3.92 -10.90 -3.78
C PHE A 28 -4.83 -12.08 -3.46
N LYS A 29 -4.70 -13.17 -4.21
CA LYS A 29 -5.44 -14.41 -3.95
C LYS A 29 -5.05 -15.05 -2.63
N GLN A 30 -3.78 -15.04 -2.28
CA GLN A 30 -3.30 -15.54 -0.99
C GLN A 30 -3.85 -14.69 0.16
N TYR A 31 -3.87 -13.38 0.02
CA TYR A 31 -4.47 -12.46 0.98
C TYR A 31 -5.95 -12.80 1.24
N PHE A 32 -6.74 -12.97 0.20
CA PHE A 32 -8.15 -13.31 0.32
C PHE A 32 -8.36 -14.72 0.89
N SER A 33 -7.47 -15.65 0.57
CA SER A 33 -7.50 -17.00 1.16
C SER A 33 -7.29 -16.96 2.68
N GLU A 34 -6.36 -16.16 3.18
CA GLU A 34 -6.15 -16.00 4.63
C GLU A 34 -7.35 -15.34 5.32
N LEU A 35 -8.08 -14.47 4.62
CA LEU A 35 -9.32 -13.86 5.13
C LEU A 35 -10.55 -14.79 4.99
N GLU A 36 -10.37 -15.97 4.41
CA GLU A 36 -11.47 -16.90 4.12
C GLU A 36 -12.55 -16.29 3.21
N LEU A 37 -12.14 -15.37 2.32
CA LEU A 37 -13.01 -14.72 1.36
C LEU A 37 -12.93 -15.39 0.00
N HIS A 38 -14.08 -15.60 -0.65
CA HIS A 38 -14.19 -16.18 -1.98
C HIS A 38 -14.61 -15.14 -3.00
N ILE A 39 -13.89 -15.09 -4.11
CA ILE A 39 -14.22 -14.27 -5.28
C ILE A 39 -14.61 -15.21 -6.41
N ARG A 40 -15.78 -14.97 -7.01
CA ARG A 40 -16.29 -15.79 -8.12
C ARG A 40 -15.55 -15.55 -9.43
N ASP A 41 -15.18 -14.29 -9.67
CA ASP A 41 -14.59 -13.85 -10.93
C ASP A 41 -13.32 -13.02 -10.64
N TRP A 42 -12.21 -13.71 -10.45
CA TRP A 42 -10.92 -13.07 -10.23
C TRP A 42 -10.50 -12.22 -11.43
N ASP A 43 -10.69 -12.70 -12.65
CA ASP A 43 -10.29 -11.96 -13.85
C ASP A 43 -11.10 -10.68 -13.99
N GLY A 44 -12.37 -10.71 -13.67
CA GLY A 44 -13.22 -9.52 -13.63
C GLY A 44 -12.75 -8.51 -12.61
N LEU A 45 -12.41 -8.95 -11.41
CA LEU A 45 -11.90 -8.08 -10.35
C LEU A 45 -10.60 -7.36 -10.77
N PHE A 46 -9.65 -8.09 -11.32
CA PHE A 46 -8.39 -7.49 -11.76
C PHE A 46 -8.57 -6.55 -12.95
N ARG A 47 -9.48 -6.86 -13.86
CA ARG A 47 -9.86 -5.94 -14.95
C ARG A 47 -10.46 -4.64 -14.42
N GLU A 48 -11.32 -4.71 -13.40
CA GLU A 48 -11.90 -3.53 -12.76
C GLU A 48 -10.83 -2.67 -12.09
N MET A 49 -9.87 -3.28 -11.41
CA MET A 49 -8.74 -2.57 -10.81
C MET A 49 -7.91 -1.82 -11.85
N ASN A 50 -7.66 -2.45 -13.00
CA ASN A 50 -6.95 -1.82 -14.10
C ASN A 50 -7.77 -0.69 -14.73
N ALA A 51 -9.08 -0.89 -14.91
CA ALA A 51 -9.98 0.10 -15.49
C ALA A 51 -10.14 1.34 -14.60
N ASP A 52 -10.11 1.16 -13.27
CA ASP A 52 -10.12 2.27 -12.30
C ASP A 52 -8.91 3.20 -12.47
N GLY A 53 -7.82 2.70 -13.03
CA GLY A 53 -6.63 3.48 -13.38
C GLY A 53 -5.86 4.05 -12.19
N GLY A 54 -4.56 4.21 -12.36
CA GLY A 54 -3.69 4.82 -11.33
C GLY A 54 -3.39 3.94 -10.11
N ASN A 55 -3.95 2.74 -10.01
CA ASN A 55 -3.62 1.79 -8.94
C ASN A 55 -2.20 1.25 -9.12
N LEU A 56 -1.46 1.20 -8.03
CA LEU A 56 -0.11 0.68 -7.95
C LEU A 56 0.00 -0.27 -6.77
N ALA A 57 0.97 -1.17 -6.82
CA ALA A 57 1.27 -2.03 -5.68
C ALA A 57 2.76 -2.34 -5.61
N PHE A 58 3.31 -2.43 -4.39
CA PHE A 58 4.58 -3.11 -4.15
C PHE A 58 4.28 -4.50 -3.65
N VAL A 59 4.86 -5.51 -4.29
CA VAL A 59 4.81 -6.90 -3.82
C VAL A 59 6.21 -7.29 -3.36
N ARG A 60 6.30 -7.72 -2.10
CA ARG A 60 7.56 -8.21 -1.52
C ARG A 60 7.60 -9.73 -1.57
N THR A 61 8.73 -10.26 -2.07
CA THR A 61 8.98 -11.69 -2.13
C THR A 61 10.27 -12.06 -1.40
N SER A 62 10.34 -13.30 -0.93
CA SER A 62 11.55 -13.88 -0.38
C SER A 62 12.53 -14.27 -1.48
N GLU A 63 13.75 -14.64 -1.10
CA GLU A 63 14.76 -15.16 -2.03
C GLU A 63 14.28 -16.41 -2.80
N SER A 64 13.44 -17.23 -2.17
CA SER A 64 12.85 -18.42 -2.79
C SER A 64 11.60 -18.13 -3.63
N GLY A 65 11.19 -16.86 -3.73
CA GLY A 65 10.04 -16.44 -4.53
C GLY A 65 8.69 -16.50 -3.82
N ASN A 66 8.65 -16.80 -2.52
CA ASN A 66 7.42 -16.77 -1.74
C ASN A 66 6.94 -15.33 -1.53
N VAL A 67 5.64 -15.12 -1.62
CA VAL A 67 5.04 -13.81 -1.32
C VAL A 67 5.09 -13.55 0.17
N ILE A 68 5.71 -12.45 0.55
CA ILE A 68 5.76 -11.98 1.95
C ILE A 68 4.58 -11.08 2.26
N GLY A 69 4.23 -10.20 1.33
CA GLY A 69 3.12 -9.27 1.48
C GLY A 69 3.05 -8.28 0.33
N PHE A 70 2.06 -7.42 0.37
CA PHE A 70 1.92 -6.34 -0.60
C PHE A 70 1.24 -5.12 0.00
N ILE A 71 1.45 -3.99 -0.64
CA ILE A 71 0.72 -2.75 -0.35
C ILE A 71 0.20 -2.16 -1.67
N GLN A 72 -1.10 -1.97 -1.75
CA GLN A 72 -1.76 -1.34 -2.89
C GLN A 72 -2.12 0.09 -2.53
N PHE A 73 -1.84 1.01 -3.44
CA PHE A 73 -2.06 2.44 -3.22
C PHE A 73 -2.42 3.13 -4.52
N LYS A 74 -2.99 4.33 -4.39
CA LYS A 74 -3.44 5.11 -5.54
C LYS A 74 -3.41 6.60 -5.21
N PRO A 75 -2.92 7.47 -6.10
CA PRO A 75 -3.13 8.91 -5.98
C PRO A 75 -4.61 9.24 -6.15
N LEU A 76 -5.16 10.08 -5.27
CA LEU A 76 -6.49 10.62 -5.36
C LEU A 76 -6.41 12.12 -5.52
N LYS A 77 -7.04 12.65 -6.57
CA LYS A 77 -7.05 14.06 -6.86
C LYS A 77 -8.39 14.68 -6.47
N PHE A 78 -8.31 15.67 -5.59
CA PHE A 78 -9.47 16.46 -5.17
C PHE A 78 -9.42 17.80 -5.87
N THR A 79 -10.42 18.12 -6.66
CA THR A 79 -10.48 19.36 -7.43
C THR A 79 -11.80 20.07 -7.26
N SER A 80 -11.75 21.41 -7.19
CA SER A 80 -12.88 22.30 -7.32
C SER A 80 -12.48 23.46 -8.26
N GLY A 81 -13.36 24.41 -8.50
CA GLY A 81 -13.03 25.56 -9.35
C GLY A 81 -11.81 26.36 -8.87
N PHE A 82 -11.45 26.28 -7.60
CA PHE A 82 -10.39 27.09 -6.98
C PHE A 82 -9.36 26.28 -6.21
N PHE A 83 -9.53 24.99 -6.11
CA PHE A 83 -8.72 24.17 -5.23
C PHE A 83 -8.38 22.84 -5.88
N GLU A 84 -7.12 22.45 -5.77
CA GLU A 84 -6.64 21.15 -6.22
C GLU A 84 -5.65 20.61 -5.21
N GLU A 85 -5.87 19.36 -4.78
CA GLU A 85 -4.95 18.62 -3.92
C GLU A 85 -4.90 17.16 -4.34
N THR A 86 -3.72 16.56 -4.29
CA THR A 86 -3.53 15.14 -4.52
C THR A 86 -3.08 14.49 -3.22
N CYS A 87 -3.82 13.48 -2.76
CA CYS A 87 -3.45 12.65 -1.63
C CYS A 87 -3.01 11.27 -2.13
N GLY A 88 -2.13 10.62 -1.39
CA GLY A 88 -1.81 9.21 -1.58
C GLY A 88 -2.76 8.36 -0.75
N PHE A 89 -3.57 7.53 -1.41
CA PHE A 89 -4.51 6.64 -0.73
C PHE A 89 -3.96 5.23 -0.67
N ILE A 90 -3.75 4.71 0.56
CA ILE A 90 -3.38 3.33 0.79
C ILE A 90 -4.67 2.50 0.85
N ARG A 91 -4.78 1.52 -0.04
CA ARG A 91 -6.00 0.73 -0.22
C ARG A 91 -5.89 -0.61 0.49
N GLU A 92 -5.29 -1.60 -0.16
CA GLU A 92 -5.12 -2.93 0.39
C GLU A 92 -3.67 -3.12 0.86
N PHE A 93 -3.51 -3.64 2.06
CA PHE A 93 -2.19 -3.80 2.67
C PHE A 93 -2.17 -5.05 3.52
N TRP A 94 -1.25 -5.98 3.23
CA TRP A 94 -1.23 -7.29 3.83
C TRP A 94 0.18 -7.84 3.93
N VAL A 95 0.46 -8.52 5.05
CA VAL A 95 1.64 -9.33 5.25
C VAL A 95 1.19 -10.74 5.61
N ALA A 96 1.74 -11.75 4.94
CA ALA A 96 1.40 -13.15 5.18
C ALA A 96 1.68 -13.55 6.65
N ASP A 97 0.81 -14.39 7.22
CA ASP A 97 0.86 -14.74 8.64
C ASP A 97 2.24 -15.28 9.07
N GLU A 98 2.88 -16.09 8.24
CA GLU A 98 4.21 -16.65 8.54
C GLU A 98 5.32 -15.60 8.57
N TYR A 99 5.10 -14.41 8.01
CA TYR A 99 6.07 -13.32 7.93
C TYR A 99 5.75 -12.15 8.85
N LYS A 100 4.70 -12.25 9.67
CA LYS A 100 4.33 -11.19 10.61
C LYS A 100 5.38 -11.00 11.70
N ASN A 101 5.41 -9.80 12.29
CA ASN A 101 6.35 -9.41 13.36
C ASN A 101 7.83 -9.43 12.95
N GLN A 102 8.12 -9.23 11.67
CA GLN A 102 9.47 -9.18 11.10
C GLN A 102 9.75 -7.86 10.36
N ALA A 103 8.98 -6.82 10.67
CA ALA A 103 9.09 -5.47 10.10
C ALA A 103 8.79 -5.34 8.59
N HIS A 104 8.20 -6.35 7.95
CA HIS A 104 7.85 -6.27 6.53
C HIS A 104 6.74 -5.25 6.26
N GLY A 105 5.76 -5.16 7.16
CA GLY A 105 4.70 -4.15 7.05
C GLY A 105 5.25 -2.73 7.08
N SER A 106 6.17 -2.45 8.01
CA SER A 106 6.83 -1.15 8.10
C SER A 106 7.62 -0.82 6.83
N ALA A 107 8.31 -1.80 6.27
CA ALA A 107 9.09 -1.62 5.04
C ALA A 107 8.19 -1.35 3.83
N LEU A 108 7.09 -2.08 3.69
CA LEU A 108 6.12 -1.88 2.60
C LEU A 108 5.44 -0.51 2.70
N LEU A 109 5.05 -0.10 3.91
CA LEU A 109 4.47 1.22 4.12
C LEU A 109 5.46 2.33 3.74
N ALA A 110 6.72 2.19 4.13
CA ALA A 110 7.76 3.15 3.77
C ALA A 110 7.97 3.25 2.26
N LEU A 111 7.88 2.14 1.52
CA LEU A 111 7.97 2.14 0.05
C LEU A 111 6.82 2.94 -0.59
N ALA A 112 5.61 2.76 -0.12
CA ALA A 112 4.46 3.51 -0.62
C ALA A 112 4.60 5.01 -0.33
N GLU A 113 4.98 5.37 0.90
CA GLU A 113 5.20 6.77 1.29
C GLU A 113 6.33 7.42 0.49
N GLU A 114 7.42 6.71 0.26
CA GLU A 114 8.52 7.19 -0.58
C GLU A 114 8.07 7.42 -2.03
N HIS A 115 7.25 6.52 -2.56
CA HIS A 115 6.68 6.68 -3.90
C HIS A 115 5.81 7.93 -3.97
N PHE A 116 4.97 8.18 -2.97
CA PHE A 116 4.17 9.41 -2.89
C PHE A 116 5.06 10.65 -2.93
N LEU A 117 6.08 10.69 -2.08
CA LEU A 117 7.01 11.83 -2.02
C LEU A 117 7.73 12.08 -3.34
N LYS A 118 8.18 11.04 -4.03
CA LYS A 118 8.83 11.16 -5.34
C LYS A 118 7.91 11.74 -6.41
N ASN A 119 6.61 11.61 -6.23
CA ASN A 119 5.59 12.13 -7.14
C ASN A 119 4.95 13.43 -6.64
N GLY A 120 5.55 14.09 -5.66
CA GLY A 120 5.07 15.37 -5.14
C GLY A 120 3.80 15.26 -4.30
N ILE A 121 3.53 14.09 -3.74
CA ILE A 121 2.37 13.83 -2.88
C ILE A 121 2.82 13.84 -1.42
N TYR A 122 2.27 14.76 -0.63
CA TYR A 122 2.72 15.01 0.74
C TYR A 122 1.71 14.61 1.80
N THR A 123 0.60 14.02 1.42
CA THR A 123 -0.42 13.54 2.35
C THR A 123 -0.78 12.10 2.02
N SER A 124 -0.62 11.21 2.99
CA SER A 124 -1.07 9.81 2.89
C SER A 124 -2.34 9.64 3.72
N ILE A 125 -3.35 8.99 3.16
CA ILE A 125 -4.63 8.75 3.81
C ILE A 125 -5.00 7.27 3.68
N LEU A 126 -5.63 6.73 4.73
CA LEU A 126 -6.10 5.35 4.75
C LEU A 126 -7.28 5.20 5.70
N THR A 127 -7.93 4.05 5.61
CA THR A 127 -8.96 3.63 6.56
C THR A 127 -8.55 2.31 7.21
N THR A 128 -8.88 2.15 8.49
CA THR A 128 -8.60 0.90 9.21
C THR A 128 -9.61 0.68 10.33
N ASP A 129 -9.93 -0.58 10.59
CA ASP A 129 -10.75 -1.00 11.72
C ASP A 129 -9.91 -1.64 12.85
N THR A 130 -8.85 -2.37 12.51
CA THR A 130 -8.10 -3.19 13.47
C THR A 130 -6.62 -2.83 13.62
N ALA A 131 -6.06 -2.06 12.69
CA ALA A 131 -4.63 -1.79 12.64
C ALA A 131 -4.24 -0.36 13.08
N ALA A 132 -5.11 0.34 13.80
CA ALA A 132 -4.88 1.73 14.23
C ALA A 132 -3.52 1.91 14.92
N HIS A 133 -3.19 1.02 15.85
CA HIS A 133 -1.93 1.09 16.60
C HIS A 133 -0.69 1.01 15.71
N PHE A 134 -0.73 0.14 14.69
CA PHE A 134 0.35 0.03 13.71
C PHE A 134 0.56 1.36 12.98
N TYR A 135 -0.51 1.99 12.51
CA TYR A 135 -0.42 3.25 11.77
C TYR A 135 -0.01 4.41 12.68
N GLU A 136 -0.50 4.47 13.91
CA GLU A 136 -0.11 5.49 14.88
C GLU A 136 1.39 5.46 15.15
N LYS A 137 1.99 4.27 15.28
CA LYS A 137 3.44 4.11 15.40
C LYS A 137 4.22 4.69 14.21
N HIS A 138 3.60 4.72 13.04
CA HIS A 138 4.21 5.23 11.81
C HIS A 138 3.84 6.69 11.51
N GLY A 139 3.30 7.40 12.49
CA GLY A 139 3.03 8.83 12.39
C GLY A 139 1.68 9.19 11.80
N TYR A 140 0.78 8.24 11.64
CA TYR A 140 -0.60 8.51 11.21
C TYR A 140 -1.43 9.00 12.38
N ILE A 141 -2.30 9.96 12.10
CA ILE A 141 -3.17 10.59 13.08
C ILE A 141 -4.62 10.37 12.67
N SER A 142 -5.48 10.04 13.62
CA SER A 142 -6.91 9.93 13.39
C SER A 142 -7.49 11.24 12.86
N ALA A 143 -8.32 11.15 11.83
CA ALA A 143 -9.01 12.29 11.21
C ALA A 143 -10.53 12.15 11.39
N PRO A 144 -11.09 12.45 12.60
CA PRO A 144 -12.49 12.19 12.89
C PRO A 144 -13.46 13.06 12.08
N GLY A 145 -12.96 14.15 11.44
CA GLY A 145 -13.73 14.96 10.51
C GLY A 145 -13.96 14.34 9.15
N CYS A 146 -13.22 13.26 8.83
CA CYS A 146 -13.37 12.50 7.59
C CYS A 146 -14.19 11.24 7.86
N LYS A 147 -15.05 10.89 6.91
CA LYS A 147 -15.89 9.68 7.02
C LYS A 147 -15.61 8.76 5.85
N ALA A 148 -15.20 7.53 6.16
CA ALA A 148 -15.05 6.48 5.17
C ALA A 148 -16.40 5.86 4.81
N LYS A 149 -16.55 5.39 3.57
CA LYS A 149 -17.76 4.69 3.12
C LYS A 149 -18.00 3.39 3.86
N ASN A 150 -16.93 2.71 4.28
CA ASN A 150 -16.99 1.46 5.03
C ASN A 150 -17.14 1.67 6.54
N GLN A 151 -17.28 2.93 7.01
CA GLN A 151 -17.41 3.33 8.40
C GLN A 151 -16.16 3.06 9.27
N ASP A 152 -15.04 2.67 8.67
CA ASP A 152 -13.78 2.53 9.37
C ASP A 152 -13.20 3.90 9.76
N ALA A 153 -12.29 3.89 10.73
CA ALA A 153 -11.58 5.10 11.12
C ALA A 153 -10.64 5.56 10.02
N VAL A 154 -10.62 6.86 9.76
CA VAL A 154 -9.72 7.48 8.79
C VAL A 154 -8.47 7.99 9.49
N PHE A 155 -7.31 7.68 8.92
CA PHE A 155 -6.01 8.11 9.40
C PHE A 155 -5.27 8.86 8.30
N VAL A 156 -4.55 9.90 8.69
CA VAL A 156 -3.83 10.79 7.78
C VAL A 156 -2.41 11.01 8.31
N LYS A 157 -1.45 11.03 7.39
CA LYS A 157 -0.07 11.40 7.70
C LYS A 157 0.40 12.46 6.71
N HIS A 158 0.97 13.52 7.24
CA HIS A 158 1.70 14.49 6.44
C HIS A 158 3.12 13.97 6.20
N LEU A 159 3.46 13.77 4.93
CA LEU A 159 4.76 13.24 4.53
C LEU A 159 5.77 14.38 4.40
N VAL A 160 6.93 14.20 5.03
CA VAL A 160 8.02 15.18 4.96
C VAL A 160 9.09 14.61 4.05
N PRO A 161 9.51 15.35 3.00
CA PRO A 161 10.66 14.95 2.20
C PRO A 161 11.88 14.76 3.11
N GLN A 162 12.57 13.63 2.98
CA GLN A 162 13.85 13.43 3.62
C GLN A 162 14.78 14.54 3.11
N PRO A 163 15.51 15.26 3.98
CA PRO A 163 16.57 16.13 3.51
C PRO A 163 17.54 15.27 2.71
N ASP A 164 17.94 15.73 1.53
CA ASP A 164 19.01 15.09 0.78
C ASP A 164 20.12 14.76 1.76
N SER A 165 20.43 13.46 1.89
CA SER A 165 21.53 13.05 2.73
C SER A 165 22.74 13.81 2.25
N ALA A 166 23.18 14.74 3.06
CA ALA A 166 24.31 15.60 2.72
C ALA A 166 25.48 14.73 2.25
N ARG A 167 25.96 15.04 1.09
CA ARG A 167 27.11 14.40 0.45
C ARG A 167 28.32 14.38 1.36
#